data_1fb9fa4f2fdd2ebbaefd06bc1b8da07b
#
_entry.id   1fb9fa4f2fdd2ebbaefd06bc1b8da07b
#
_cell.length_a   1.000
_cell.length_b   1.000
_cell.length_c   1.000
_cell.angle_alpha   90.00
_cell.angle_beta   90.00
_cell.angle_gamma   90.00
#
_symmetry.space_group_name_H-M   'P 1'
#
loop_
_entity.id
_entity.type
_entity.pdbx_description
1 polymer ?
#
loop_
_entity_poly.entity_id
_entity_poly.type
_entity_poly.pdbx_seq_one_letter_code
_entity_poly.pdbx_strand_id
1 'polypeptide(L)'
;ARLTPALVYQLFGPLLLILLGHGAVARERESATLAPLQAQGVGGLQLLAGKALALGGAVVLLLAPLMASAVLALSAGESLLAVSALIGAYFLYLGIWAALALLLSSLFKRRSTVLTWLTACWLLFNLLLPSLAVNNTARTVLLAGKIETDLEMLQELRKLGDGHNADDPAFQKLRADLLARYNVDKVEDLPVNLRGVVAAESEAQLTETLNRFAEQRMRTERAQASLLDRHGWLTPALAISSASRSVSGTDLATHQRFLREAEAVRFEFVQGLNKAH
;
A
#
# COMPACT_ATOMS: atom_id res chain seq x y z
N ALA A 1 11.53 9.11 1.04
CA ALA A 1 10.51 8.53 1.92
C ALA A 1 9.99 9.62 2.84
N ARG A 2 8.66 9.82 2.89
CA ARG A 2 8.04 10.77 3.83
C ARG A 2 7.82 10.04 5.15
N LEU A 3 8.11 10.70 6.28
CA LEU A 3 7.80 10.21 7.62
C LEU A 3 6.26 10.19 7.76
N THR A 4 5.68 8.98 7.73
CA THR A 4 4.25 8.79 7.98
C THR A 4 4.04 8.28 9.41
N PRO A 5 2.87 8.54 10.05
CA PRO A 5 2.57 7.97 11.37
C PRO A 5 2.70 6.43 11.39
N ALA A 6 2.29 5.75 10.32
CA ALA A 6 2.46 4.31 10.16
C ALA A 6 3.93 3.86 10.29
N LEU A 7 4.84 4.55 9.62
CA LEU A 7 6.28 4.25 9.66
C LEU A 7 6.86 4.47 11.08
N VAL A 8 6.37 5.49 11.80
CA VAL A 8 6.77 5.73 13.20
C VAL A 8 6.39 4.54 14.09
N TYR A 9 5.15 4.08 14.01
CA TYR A 9 4.71 2.92 14.79
C TYR A 9 5.43 1.64 14.39
N GLN A 10 5.74 1.44 13.10
CA GLN A 10 6.41 0.25 12.60
C GLN A 10 7.89 0.17 12.99
N LEU A 11 8.61 1.28 12.97
CA LEU A 11 10.03 1.29 13.24
C LEU A 11 10.34 1.67 14.71
N PHE A 12 9.79 2.77 15.19
CA PHE A 12 10.14 3.31 16.51
C PHE A 12 9.34 2.68 17.64
N GLY A 13 8.10 2.23 17.39
CA GLY A 13 7.30 1.53 18.40
C GLY A 13 8.00 0.31 18.98
N PRO A 14 8.48 -0.65 18.16
CA PRO A 14 9.30 -1.77 18.65
C PRO A 14 10.57 -1.35 19.37
N LEU A 15 11.30 -0.34 18.88
CA LEU A 15 12.52 0.14 19.55
C LEU A 15 12.24 0.66 20.96
N LEU A 16 11.16 1.42 21.15
CA LEU A 16 10.74 1.88 22.47
C LEU A 16 10.41 0.71 23.38
N LEU A 17 9.70 -0.30 22.89
CA LEU A 17 9.36 -1.51 23.66
C LEU A 17 10.61 -2.33 23.99
N ILE A 18 11.60 -2.40 23.09
CA ILE A 18 12.90 -3.02 23.33
C ILE A 18 13.62 -2.28 24.46
N LEU A 19 13.67 -0.94 24.40
CA LEU A 19 14.31 -0.12 25.45
C LEU A 19 13.63 -0.28 26.81
N LEU A 20 12.31 -0.40 26.85
CA LEU A 20 11.56 -0.60 28.09
C LEU A 20 11.63 -2.04 28.60
N GLY A 21 11.61 -3.01 27.69
CA GLY A 21 11.42 -4.42 28.01
C GLY A 21 12.70 -5.25 28.16
N HIS A 22 13.85 -4.82 27.59
CA HIS A 22 15.09 -5.62 27.61
C HIS A 22 15.54 -6.00 29.01
N GLY A 23 15.31 -5.13 30.00
CA GLY A 23 15.66 -5.38 31.41
C GLY A 23 14.49 -5.91 32.26
N ALA A 24 13.35 -6.28 31.68
CA ALA A 24 12.13 -6.60 32.45
C ALA A 24 12.34 -7.68 33.53
N VAL A 25 13.06 -8.74 33.19
CA VAL A 25 13.43 -9.82 34.14
C VAL A 25 14.95 -9.93 34.27
N ALA A 26 15.68 -9.69 33.19
CA ALA A 26 17.14 -9.80 33.20
C ALA A 26 17.79 -8.85 34.20
N ARG A 27 17.18 -7.69 34.51
CA ARG A 27 17.68 -6.74 35.55
C ARG A 27 17.65 -7.39 36.93
N GLU A 28 16.57 -8.03 37.33
CA GLU A 28 16.43 -8.69 38.63
C GLU A 28 17.40 -9.87 38.77
N ARG A 29 17.70 -10.56 37.68
CA ARG A 29 18.71 -11.64 37.65
C ARG A 29 20.13 -11.07 37.76
N GLU A 30 20.45 -10.03 37.02
CA GLU A 30 21.77 -9.41 36.98
C GLU A 30 22.13 -8.74 38.34
N SER A 31 21.12 -8.10 38.96
CA SER A 31 21.29 -7.46 40.28
C SER A 31 21.10 -8.40 41.48
N ALA A 32 20.89 -9.71 41.22
CA ALA A 32 20.62 -10.72 42.24
C ALA A 32 19.38 -10.44 43.13
N THR A 33 18.46 -9.59 42.68
CA THR A 33 17.22 -9.25 43.40
C THR A 33 16.08 -10.26 43.16
N LEU A 34 16.22 -11.18 42.21
CA LEU A 34 15.21 -12.18 41.91
C LEU A 34 14.98 -13.17 43.07
N ALA A 35 16.09 -13.66 43.70
CA ALA A 35 16.01 -14.60 44.81
C ALA A 35 15.33 -13.99 46.07
N PRO A 36 15.66 -12.76 46.51
CA PRO A 36 14.93 -12.08 47.57
C PRO A 36 13.42 -11.89 47.25
N LEU A 37 13.05 -11.55 46.03
CA LEU A 37 11.64 -11.43 45.63
C LEU A 37 10.88 -12.78 45.72
N GLN A 38 11.54 -13.85 45.33
CA GLN A 38 10.97 -15.18 45.45
C GLN A 38 10.85 -15.64 46.91
N ALA A 39 11.85 -15.31 47.76
CA ALA A 39 11.80 -15.58 49.18
C ALA A 39 10.65 -14.85 49.89
N GLN A 40 10.21 -13.70 49.39
CA GLN A 40 9.04 -12.94 49.86
C GLN A 40 7.70 -13.54 49.35
N GLY A 41 7.71 -14.67 48.65
CA GLY A 41 6.50 -15.33 48.14
C GLY A 41 6.05 -14.90 46.75
N VAL A 42 6.81 -14.06 46.03
CA VAL A 42 6.48 -13.68 44.67
C VAL A 42 6.84 -14.83 43.73
N GLY A 43 5.81 -15.51 43.22
CA GLY A 43 5.98 -16.56 42.21
C GLY A 43 6.50 -16.03 40.87
N GLY A 44 7.26 -16.86 40.16
CA GLY A 44 7.80 -16.49 38.85
C GLY A 44 6.72 -16.08 37.84
N LEU A 45 5.54 -16.73 37.86
CA LEU A 45 4.40 -16.39 37.04
C LEU A 45 3.81 -15.02 37.37
N GLN A 46 3.71 -14.68 38.67
CA GLN A 46 3.25 -13.37 39.15
C GLN A 46 4.18 -12.24 38.70
N LEU A 47 5.50 -12.48 38.77
CA LEU A 47 6.48 -11.54 38.27
C LEU A 47 6.35 -11.32 36.77
N LEU A 48 6.24 -12.39 35.98
CA LEU A 48 6.06 -12.31 34.53
C LEU A 48 4.74 -11.62 34.16
N ALA A 49 3.64 -11.94 34.84
CA ALA A 49 2.35 -11.29 34.60
C ALA A 49 2.39 -9.79 34.91
N GLY A 50 3.01 -9.39 36.03
CA GLY A 50 3.20 -7.98 36.34
C GLY A 50 4.04 -7.23 35.31
N LYS A 51 5.12 -7.85 34.81
CA LYS A 51 5.94 -7.26 33.73
C LYS A 51 5.22 -7.23 32.41
N ALA A 52 4.41 -8.27 32.08
CA ALA A 52 3.56 -8.30 30.88
C ALA A 52 2.51 -7.19 30.90
N LEU A 53 1.84 -6.98 32.07
CA LEU A 53 0.89 -5.89 32.24
C LEU A 53 1.55 -4.52 32.08
N ALA A 54 2.74 -4.32 32.63
CA ALA A 54 3.49 -3.07 32.51
C ALA A 54 3.86 -2.79 31.03
N LEU A 55 4.34 -3.79 30.29
CA LEU A 55 4.64 -3.66 28.86
C LEU A 55 3.36 -3.49 28.03
N GLY A 56 2.28 -4.20 28.37
CA GLY A 56 0.97 -4.01 27.76
C GLY A 56 0.43 -2.59 27.96
N GLY A 57 0.60 -2.03 29.15
CA GLY A 57 0.28 -0.62 29.45
C GLY A 57 1.12 0.35 28.61
N ALA A 58 2.41 0.05 28.39
CA ALA A 58 3.27 0.83 27.50
C ALA A 58 2.78 0.75 26.03
N VAL A 59 2.32 -0.41 25.56
CA VAL A 59 1.72 -0.56 24.23
C VAL A 59 0.46 0.30 24.10
N VAL A 60 -0.44 0.27 25.08
CA VAL A 60 -1.64 1.10 25.08
C VAL A 60 -1.29 2.58 25.07
N LEU A 61 -0.31 2.99 25.87
CA LEU A 61 0.15 4.39 25.91
C LEU A 61 0.75 4.83 24.56
N LEU A 62 1.54 3.96 23.93
CA LEU A 62 2.08 4.23 22.59
C LEU A 62 0.98 4.38 21.53
N LEU A 63 -0.13 3.63 21.67
CA LEU A 63 -1.26 3.70 20.75
C LEU A 63 -2.23 4.85 21.08
N ALA A 64 -2.06 5.57 22.20
CA ALA A 64 -2.98 6.63 22.59
C ALA A 64 -3.21 7.69 21.49
N PRO A 65 -2.19 8.19 20.75
CA PRO A 65 -2.42 9.13 19.66
C PRO A 65 -3.22 8.52 18.50
N LEU A 66 -3.00 7.23 18.21
CA LEU A 66 -3.77 6.50 17.20
C LEU A 66 -5.23 6.34 17.64
N MET A 67 -5.47 6.03 18.91
CA MET A 67 -6.82 5.94 19.49
C MET A 67 -7.53 7.29 19.48
N ALA A 68 -6.82 8.38 19.78
CA ALA A 68 -7.38 9.73 19.69
C ALA A 68 -7.78 10.09 18.24
N SER A 69 -6.92 9.77 17.25
CA SER A 69 -7.24 9.98 15.83
C SER A 69 -8.40 9.09 15.35
N ALA A 70 -8.55 7.90 15.93
CA ALA A 70 -9.66 6.99 15.65
C ALA A 70 -11.03 7.58 16.07
N VAL A 71 -11.10 8.28 17.21
CA VAL A 71 -12.30 8.98 17.63
C VAL A 71 -12.70 10.04 16.60
N LEU A 72 -11.73 10.80 16.07
CA LEU A 72 -11.98 11.79 15.02
C LEU A 72 -12.44 11.13 13.71
N ALA A 73 -11.84 10.00 13.32
CA ALA A 73 -12.25 9.25 12.14
C ALA A 73 -13.69 8.75 12.25
N LEU A 74 -14.08 8.19 13.40
CA LEU A 74 -15.45 7.75 13.66
C LEU A 74 -16.44 8.92 13.62
N SER A 75 -16.07 10.09 14.15
CA SER A 75 -16.90 11.29 14.07
C SER A 75 -17.07 11.83 12.66
N ALA A 76 -16.10 11.53 11.75
CA ALA A 76 -16.17 11.86 10.34
C ALA A 76 -16.95 10.83 9.49
N GLY A 77 -17.50 9.77 10.13
CA GLY A 77 -18.33 8.76 9.47
C GLY A 77 -17.57 7.51 9.00
N GLU A 78 -16.31 7.34 9.42
CA GLU A 78 -15.55 6.14 9.09
C GLU A 78 -16.12 4.88 9.75
N SER A 79 -15.91 3.73 9.12
CA SER A 79 -16.41 2.45 9.61
C SER A 79 -15.76 2.04 10.93
N LEU A 80 -16.57 1.73 11.94
CA LEU A 80 -16.10 1.19 13.22
C LEU A 80 -15.26 -0.08 13.03
N LEU A 81 -15.64 -0.95 12.08
CA LEU A 81 -14.88 -2.17 11.77
C LEU A 81 -13.47 -1.85 11.25
N ALA A 82 -13.36 -0.90 10.33
CA ALA A 82 -12.08 -0.48 9.78
C ALA A 82 -11.17 0.13 10.85
N VAL A 83 -11.71 1.04 11.67
CA VAL A 83 -10.97 1.69 12.75
C VAL A 83 -10.51 0.68 13.80
N SER A 84 -11.40 -0.22 14.24
CA SER A 84 -11.05 -1.25 15.22
C SER A 84 -10.04 -2.27 14.67
N ALA A 85 -10.15 -2.65 13.40
CA ALA A 85 -9.18 -3.51 12.74
C ALA A 85 -7.78 -2.87 12.68
N LEU A 86 -7.71 -1.57 12.39
CA LEU A 86 -6.44 -0.83 12.36
C LEU A 86 -5.77 -0.80 13.74
N ILE A 87 -6.54 -0.41 14.78
CA ILE A 87 -6.03 -0.37 16.16
C ILE A 87 -5.60 -1.77 16.60
N GLY A 88 -6.43 -2.78 16.35
CA GLY A 88 -6.16 -4.18 16.68
C GLY A 88 -4.89 -4.70 16.01
N ALA A 89 -4.66 -4.37 14.74
CA ALA A 89 -3.47 -4.77 14.01
C ALA A 89 -2.20 -4.16 14.63
N TYR A 90 -2.21 -2.86 14.96
CA TYR A 90 -1.06 -2.23 15.64
C TYR A 90 -0.88 -2.72 17.08
N PHE A 91 -1.97 -2.98 17.80
CA PHE A 91 -1.90 -3.57 19.13
C PHE A 91 -1.26 -4.97 19.10
N LEU A 92 -1.68 -5.82 18.16
CA LEU A 92 -1.08 -7.14 17.96
C LEU A 92 0.39 -7.04 17.57
N TYR A 93 0.74 -6.16 16.62
CA TYR A 93 2.11 -5.95 16.18
C TYR A 93 3.04 -5.52 17.31
N LEU A 94 2.67 -4.50 18.07
CA LEU A 94 3.45 -4.03 19.22
C LEU A 94 3.41 -5.05 20.36
N GLY A 95 2.31 -5.74 20.56
CA GLY A 95 2.18 -6.84 21.53
C GLY A 95 3.16 -7.98 21.27
N ILE A 96 3.38 -8.36 20.01
CA ILE A 96 4.41 -9.35 19.63
C ILE A 96 5.81 -8.88 20.05
N TRP A 97 6.16 -7.61 19.84
CA TRP A 97 7.44 -7.06 20.26
C TRP A 97 7.58 -6.99 21.78
N ALA A 98 6.51 -6.63 22.50
CA ALA A 98 6.50 -6.65 23.97
C ALA A 98 6.67 -8.09 24.52
N ALA A 99 5.96 -9.06 23.93
CA ALA A 99 6.11 -10.48 24.30
C ALA A 99 7.52 -11.01 24.00
N LEU A 100 8.09 -10.66 22.84
CA LEU A 100 9.46 -11.03 22.47
C LEU A 100 10.49 -10.44 23.45
N ALA A 101 10.31 -9.16 23.84
CA ALA A 101 11.17 -8.52 24.82
C ALA A 101 11.10 -9.21 26.19
N LEU A 102 9.89 -9.56 26.64
CA LEU A 102 9.69 -10.30 27.89
C LEU A 102 10.28 -11.71 27.82
N LEU A 103 10.06 -12.41 26.71
CA LEU A 103 10.59 -13.75 26.48
C LEU A 103 12.13 -13.75 26.55
N LEU A 104 12.80 -12.92 25.75
CA LEU A 104 14.27 -12.87 25.74
C LEU A 104 14.84 -12.38 27.09
N SER A 105 14.16 -11.42 27.75
CA SER A 105 14.53 -10.97 29.09
C SER A 105 14.40 -12.08 30.14
N SER A 106 13.48 -13.02 29.95
CA SER A 106 13.33 -14.18 30.84
C SER A 106 14.35 -15.29 30.57
N LEU A 107 14.86 -15.42 29.34
CA LEU A 107 15.81 -16.47 28.96
C LEU A 107 17.25 -16.11 29.32
N PHE A 108 17.68 -14.86 29.07
CA PHE A 108 19.06 -14.44 29.28
C PHE A 108 19.30 -13.85 30.66
N LYS A 109 20.51 -14.04 31.18
CA LYS A 109 20.90 -13.55 32.51
C LYS A 109 21.33 -12.07 32.51
N ARG A 110 21.90 -11.60 31.39
CA ARG A 110 22.45 -10.25 31.27
C ARG A 110 21.54 -9.39 30.36
N ARG A 111 21.17 -8.21 30.83
CA ARG A 111 20.37 -7.24 30.06
C ARG A 111 21.03 -6.79 28.76
N SER A 112 22.38 -6.69 28.74
CA SER A 112 23.13 -6.35 27.52
C SER A 112 22.92 -7.40 26.41
N THR A 113 23.00 -8.69 26.79
CA THR A 113 22.74 -9.80 25.86
C THR A 113 21.28 -9.75 25.30
N VAL A 114 20.30 -9.48 26.17
CA VAL A 114 18.91 -9.30 25.75
C VAL A 114 18.77 -8.17 24.75
N LEU A 115 19.37 -7.00 25.04
CA LEU A 115 19.33 -5.84 24.16
C LEU A 115 19.95 -6.16 22.80
N THR A 116 21.10 -6.83 22.76
CA THR A 116 21.77 -7.23 21.51
C THR A 116 20.88 -8.14 20.68
N TRP A 117 20.29 -9.16 21.27
CA TRP A 117 19.39 -10.08 20.57
C TRP A 117 18.11 -9.39 20.06
N LEU A 118 17.50 -8.55 20.91
CA LEU A 118 16.30 -7.79 20.51
C LEU A 118 16.60 -6.82 19.35
N THR A 119 17.74 -6.13 19.41
CA THR A 119 18.17 -5.23 18.33
C THR A 119 18.47 -6.02 17.04
N ALA A 120 19.11 -7.18 17.15
CA ALA A 120 19.37 -8.06 16.01
C ALA A 120 18.04 -8.55 15.39
N CYS A 121 17.07 -8.98 16.20
CA CYS A 121 15.73 -9.35 15.73
C CYS A 121 15.03 -8.16 15.06
N TRP A 122 15.14 -6.95 15.65
CA TRP A 122 14.54 -5.76 15.10
C TRP A 122 15.13 -5.42 13.71
N LEU A 123 16.45 -5.43 13.57
CA LEU A 123 17.14 -5.22 12.29
C LEU A 123 16.71 -6.27 11.26
N LEU A 124 16.63 -7.54 11.67
CA LEU A 124 16.26 -8.64 10.81
C LEU A 124 14.81 -8.46 10.28
N PHE A 125 13.83 -8.29 11.17
CA PHE A 125 12.42 -8.30 10.83
C PHE A 125 11.92 -6.97 10.25
N ASN A 126 12.52 -5.83 10.59
CA ASN A 126 12.07 -4.52 10.12
C ASN A 126 12.89 -3.94 8.96
N LEU A 127 14.14 -4.38 8.76
CA LEU A 127 15.00 -3.86 7.70
C LEU A 127 15.46 -4.93 6.72
N LEU A 128 16.08 -6.02 7.20
CA LEU A 128 16.72 -6.99 6.32
C LEU A 128 15.68 -7.82 5.53
N LEU A 129 14.76 -8.49 6.21
CA LEU A 129 13.76 -9.33 5.55
C LEU A 129 12.84 -8.53 4.62
N PRO A 130 12.31 -7.35 4.99
CA PRO A 130 11.55 -6.53 4.05
C PRO A 130 12.35 -6.11 2.83
N SER A 131 13.61 -5.72 3.00
CA SER A 131 14.49 -5.36 1.87
C SER A 131 14.75 -6.54 0.94
N LEU A 132 14.98 -7.73 1.49
CA LEU A 132 15.14 -8.95 0.70
C LEU A 132 13.86 -9.32 -0.04
N ALA A 133 12.68 -9.21 0.59
CA ALA A 133 11.40 -9.47 -0.03
C ALA A 133 11.13 -8.52 -1.20
N VAL A 134 11.38 -7.22 -1.01
CA VAL A 134 11.22 -6.21 -2.08
C VAL A 134 12.18 -6.48 -3.24
N ASN A 135 13.46 -6.72 -2.94
CA ASN A 135 14.46 -7.02 -3.97
C ASN A 135 14.17 -8.32 -4.73
N ASN A 136 13.72 -9.36 -4.03
CA ASN A 136 13.33 -10.62 -4.66
C ASN A 136 12.12 -10.42 -5.58
N THR A 137 11.10 -9.69 -5.11
CA THR A 137 9.91 -9.38 -5.90
C THR A 137 10.27 -8.58 -7.16
N ALA A 138 11.12 -7.56 -7.03
CA ALA A 138 11.57 -6.74 -8.17
C ALA A 138 12.36 -7.54 -9.22
N ARG A 139 13.09 -8.58 -8.81
CA ARG A 139 13.80 -9.48 -9.71
C ARG A 139 12.89 -10.52 -10.37
N THR A 140 11.85 -10.96 -9.67
CA THR A 140 10.95 -12.02 -10.14
C THR A 140 9.88 -11.48 -11.09
N VAL A 141 9.34 -10.30 -10.79
CA VAL A 141 8.37 -9.61 -11.64
C VAL A 141 8.98 -8.29 -12.08
N LEU A 142 9.54 -8.32 -13.29
CA LEU A 142 10.13 -7.13 -13.90
C LEU A 142 9.01 -6.18 -14.32
N LEU A 143 9.03 -4.97 -13.78
CA LEU A 143 8.29 -3.86 -14.37
C LEU A 143 9.10 -3.38 -15.58
N ALA A 144 8.48 -3.33 -16.74
CA ALA A 144 9.08 -2.66 -17.90
C ALA A 144 9.49 -1.24 -17.48
N GLY A 145 10.65 -0.80 -17.89
CA GLY A 145 11.14 0.53 -17.57
C GLY A 145 10.14 1.59 -18.01
N LYS A 146 10.00 2.64 -17.22
CA LYS A 146 9.06 3.73 -17.56
C LYS A 146 9.36 4.30 -18.94
N ILE A 147 10.65 4.45 -19.26
CA ILE A 147 11.10 5.03 -20.53
C ILE A 147 10.74 4.10 -21.70
N GLU A 148 10.99 2.78 -21.58
CA GLU A 148 10.63 1.83 -22.62
C GLU A 148 9.13 1.79 -22.87
N THR A 149 8.33 1.72 -21.79
CA THR A 149 6.87 1.71 -21.90
C THR A 149 6.33 3.02 -22.49
N ASP A 150 6.88 4.17 -22.08
CA ASP A 150 6.48 5.47 -22.60
C ASP A 150 6.86 5.61 -24.09
N LEU A 151 8.00 5.07 -24.52
CA LEU A 151 8.40 5.05 -25.94
C LEU A 151 7.50 4.14 -26.77
N GLU A 152 7.19 2.93 -26.30
CA GLU A 152 6.26 2.03 -26.97
C GLU A 152 4.87 2.66 -27.10
N MET A 153 4.37 3.27 -26.02
CA MET A 153 3.11 3.97 -26.02
C MET A 153 3.11 5.14 -27.02
N LEU A 154 4.17 5.96 -27.05
CA LEU A 154 4.30 7.06 -28.02
C LEU A 154 4.36 6.56 -29.46
N GLN A 155 5.02 5.42 -29.72
CA GLN A 155 5.04 4.81 -31.05
C GLN A 155 3.65 4.34 -31.49
N GLU A 156 2.88 3.73 -30.59
CA GLU A 156 1.51 3.34 -30.88
C GLU A 156 0.59 4.55 -31.09
N LEU A 157 0.73 5.59 -30.25
CA LEU A 157 -0.04 6.83 -30.39
C LEU A 157 0.23 7.56 -31.71
N ARG A 158 1.48 7.52 -32.22
CA ARG A 158 1.84 8.10 -33.53
C ARG A 158 1.18 7.39 -34.71
N LYS A 159 0.72 6.15 -34.54
CA LYS A 159 -0.04 5.41 -35.57
C LYS A 159 -1.51 5.82 -35.62
N LEU A 160 -2.01 6.42 -34.54
CA LEU A 160 -3.33 6.98 -34.49
C LEU A 160 -3.32 8.30 -35.26
N GLY A 161 -4.33 8.58 -36.07
CA GLY A 161 -4.46 9.81 -36.82
C GLY A 161 -4.64 11.04 -35.93
N ASP A 162 -4.45 12.21 -36.52
CA ASP A 162 -4.80 13.49 -35.89
C ASP A 162 -6.32 13.66 -35.82
N GLY A 163 -6.91 13.43 -34.66
CA GLY A 163 -8.35 13.55 -34.43
C GLY A 163 -8.95 14.95 -34.66
N HIS A 164 -8.12 15.96 -34.87
CA HIS A 164 -8.54 17.32 -35.21
C HIS A 164 -8.57 17.57 -36.73
N ASN A 165 -7.96 16.68 -37.52
CA ASN A 165 -7.89 16.76 -38.96
C ASN A 165 -8.77 15.69 -39.61
N ALA A 166 -9.93 16.09 -40.10
CA ALA A 166 -10.87 15.18 -40.79
C ALA A 166 -10.31 14.64 -42.12
N ASP A 167 -9.27 15.24 -42.69
CA ASP A 167 -8.63 14.79 -43.93
C ASP A 167 -7.41 13.88 -43.68
N ASP A 168 -7.12 13.55 -42.43
CA ASP A 168 -6.04 12.62 -42.08
C ASP A 168 -6.27 11.26 -42.75
N PRO A 169 -5.26 10.67 -43.40
CA PRO A 169 -5.34 9.34 -44.02
C PRO A 169 -5.86 8.24 -43.08
N ALA A 170 -5.61 8.35 -41.80
CA ALA A 170 -6.08 7.40 -40.79
C ALA A 170 -7.63 7.31 -40.76
N PHE A 171 -8.34 8.39 -41.09
CA PHE A 171 -9.81 8.45 -41.08
C PHE A 171 -10.46 8.34 -42.45
N GLN A 172 -9.70 8.08 -43.52
CA GLN A 172 -10.25 7.94 -44.88
C GLN A 172 -11.32 6.83 -44.98
N LYS A 173 -11.08 5.71 -44.30
CA LYS A 173 -12.07 4.60 -44.27
C LYS A 173 -13.33 5.05 -43.54
N LEU A 174 -13.21 5.69 -42.38
CA LEU A 174 -14.35 6.22 -41.61
C LEU A 174 -15.17 7.21 -42.46
N ARG A 175 -14.49 8.11 -43.20
CA ARG A 175 -15.11 9.05 -44.11
C ARG A 175 -15.87 8.33 -45.25
N ALA A 176 -15.26 7.33 -45.91
CA ALA A 176 -15.88 6.55 -46.95
C ALA A 176 -17.10 5.78 -46.46
N ASP A 177 -17.01 5.15 -45.28
CA ASP A 177 -18.10 4.41 -44.65
C ASP A 177 -19.28 5.34 -44.30
N LEU A 178 -19.01 6.58 -43.85
CA LEU A 178 -20.05 7.56 -43.57
C LEU A 178 -20.73 8.04 -44.85
N LEU A 179 -20.00 8.37 -45.93
CA LEU A 179 -20.54 8.78 -47.20
C LEU A 179 -21.44 7.65 -47.78
N ALA A 180 -20.96 6.42 -47.74
CA ALA A 180 -21.76 5.25 -48.19
C ALA A 180 -23.01 5.03 -47.34
N ARG A 181 -22.90 5.19 -46.02
CA ARG A 181 -24.02 4.99 -45.07
C ARG A 181 -25.17 5.98 -45.30
N TYR A 182 -24.83 7.24 -45.62
CA TYR A 182 -25.82 8.29 -45.86
C TYR A 182 -26.15 8.46 -47.34
N ASN A 183 -25.55 7.65 -48.24
CA ASN A 183 -25.72 7.68 -49.68
C ASN A 183 -25.53 9.07 -50.29
N VAL A 184 -24.42 9.71 -49.90
CA VAL A 184 -23.99 11.05 -50.38
C VAL A 184 -22.58 10.98 -50.95
N ASP A 185 -22.30 11.78 -51.97
CA ASP A 185 -20.99 11.80 -52.64
C ASP A 185 -20.02 12.82 -52.06
N LYS A 186 -20.53 13.81 -51.33
CA LYS A 186 -19.71 14.89 -50.75
C LYS A 186 -19.90 15.00 -49.26
N VAL A 187 -18.83 15.44 -48.59
CA VAL A 187 -18.79 15.64 -47.14
C VAL A 187 -19.74 16.74 -46.68
N GLU A 188 -19.93 17.75 -47.52
CA GLU A 188 -20.82 18.92 -47.28
C GLU A 188 -22.31 18.50 -47.19
N ASP A 189 -22.67 17.38 -47.82
CA ASP A 189 -24.03 16.88 -47.86
C ASP A 189 -24.34 15.90 -46.71
N LEU A 190 -23.35 15.62 -45.83
CA LEU A 190 -23.56 14.76 -44.67
C LEU A 190 -24.48 15.41 -43.64
N PRO A 191 -25.48 14.69 -43.11
CA PRO A 191 -26.39 15.20 -42.08
C PRO A 191 -25.72 15.23 -40.69
N VAL A 192 -24.43 14.83 -40.59
CA VAL A 192 -23.64 14.78 -39.37
C VAL A 192 -22.34 15.55 -39.52
N ASN A 193 -21.86 16.13 -38.45
CA ASN A 193 -20.57 16.84 -38.43
C ASN A 193 -19.43 15.83 -38.52
N LEU A 194 -18.76 15.69 -39.66
CA LEU A 194 -17.63 14.78 -39.86
C LEU A 194 -16.53 15.01 -38.87
N ARG A 195 -16.21 16.29 -38.53
CA ARG A 195 -15.17 16.62 -37.56
C ARG A 195 -15.48 16.08 -36.16
N GLY A 196 -16.74 16.19 -35.73
CA GLY A 196 -17.18 15.63 -34.45
C GLY A 196 -17.11 14.10 -34.41
N VAL A 197 -17.46 13.43 -35.53
CA VAL A 197 -17.36 11.97 -35.64
C VAL A 197 -15.89 11.52 -35.63
N VAL A 198 -15.01 12.19 -36.37
CA VAL A 198 -13.56 11.91 -36.38
C VAL A 198 -12.96 12.14 -35.00
N ALA A 199 -13.31 13.22 -34.32
CA ALA A 199 -12.83 13.50 -32.96
C ALA A 199 -13.30 12.44 -31.96
N ALA A 200 -14.55 12.00 -32.06
CA ALA A 200 -15.10 10.95 -31.20
C ALA A 200 -14.41 9.58 -31.43
N GLU A 201 -14.14 9.23 -32.67
CA GLU A 201 -13.45 7.99 -33.05
C GLU A 201 -11.97 8.04 -32.61
N SER A 202 -11.27 9.15 -32.86
CA SER A 202 -9.90 9.37 -32.41
C SER A 202 -9.77 9.27 -30.88
N GLU A 203 -10.68 9.88 -30.14
CA GLU A 203 -10.70 9.80 -28.67
C GLU A 203 -10.97 8.35 -28.20
N ALA A 204 -11.83 7.60 -28.89
CA ALA A 204 -12.08 6.21 -28.55
C ALA A 204 -10.82 5.35 -28.75
N GLN A 205 -10.13 5.49 -29.90
CA GLN A 205 -8.89 4.77 -30.21
C GLN A 205 -7.74 5.17 -29.27
N LEU A 206 -7.63 6.45 -28.95
CA LEU A 206 -6.67 6.97 -27.97
C LEU A 206 -6.92 6.36 -26.59
N THR A 207 -8.15 6.42 -26.11
CA THR A 207 -8.55 5.88 -24.81
C THR A 207 -8.34 4.36 -24.74
N GLU A 208 -8.68 3.61 -25.78
CA GLU A 208 -8.44 2.16 -25.84
C GLU A 208 -6.93 1.85 -25.73
N THR A 209 -6.10 2.58 -26.47
CA THR A 209 -4.65 2.40 -26.45
C THR A 209 -4.07 2.71 -25.08
N LEU A 210 -4.42 3.86 -24.48
CA LEU A 210 -3.96 4.25 -23.16
C LEU A 210 -4.42 3.25 -22.08
N ASN A 211 -5.67 2.80 -22.15
CA ASN A 211 -6.21 1.80 -21.21
C ASN A 211 -5.49 0.47 -21.32
N ARG A 212 -5.13 0.02 -22.53
CA ARG A 212 -4.35 -1.22 -22.73
C ARG A 212 -3.01 -1.15 -22.02
N PHE A 213 -2.25 -0.05 -22.18
CA PHE A 213 -0.97 0.13 -21.48
C PHE A 213 -1.16 0.27 -19.96
N ALA A 214 -2.17 1.02 -19.51
CA ALA A 214 -2.50 1.16 -18.10
C ALA A 214 -2.86 -0.18 -17.45
N GLU A 215 -3.72 -0.99 -18.08
CA GLU A 215 -4.09 -2.31 -17.57
C GLU A 215 -2.91 -3.29 -17.54
N GLN A 216 -2.04 -3.28 -18.54
CA GLN A 216 -0.83 -4.09 -18.54
C GLN A 216 0.07 -3.73 -17.36
N ARG A 217 0.31 -2.44 -17.12
CA ARG A 217 1.07 -1.95 -15.98
C ARG A 217 0.41 -2.33 -14.65
N MET A 218 -0.91 -2.10 -14.52
CA MET A 218 -1.67 -2.45 -13.33
C MET A 218 -1.61 -3.95 -13.01
N ARG A 219 -1.63 -4.82 -14.03
CA ARG A 219 -1.47 -6.28 -13.85
C ARG A 219 -0.09 -6.62 -13.27
N THR A 220 0.97 -6.01 -13.79
CA THR A 220 2.33 -6.24 -13.31
C THR A 220 2.51 -5.72 -11.87
N GLU A 221 1.99 -4.54 -11.55
CA GLU A 221 1.99 -3.99 -10.19
C GLU A 221 1.25 -4.89 -9.20
N ARG A 222 0.08 -5.44 -9.59
CA ARG A 222 -0.66 -6.41 -8.76
C ARG A 222 0.12 -7.71 -8.56
N ALA A 223 0.79 -8.21 -9.58
CA ALA A 223 1.64 -9.38 -9.45
C ALA A 223 2.78 -9.15 -8.45
N GLN A 224 3.44 -7.98 -8.50
CA GLN A 224 4.44 -7.60 -7.49
C GLN A 224 3.83 -7.48 -6.09
N ALA A 225 2.69 -6.80 -5.95
CA ALA A 225 2.01 -6.65 -4.66
C ALA A 225 1.63 -8.02 -4.07
N SER A 226 1.10 -8.94 -4.87
CA SER A 226 0.72 -10.28 -4.41
C SER A 226 1.92 -11.12 -3.94
N LEU A 227 3.09 -10.95 -4.57
CA LEU A 227 4.32 -11.59 -4.11
C LEU A 227 4.81 -11.01 -2.79
N LEU A 228 4.75 -9.68 -2.62
CA LEU A 228 5.10 -9.03 -1.36
C LEU A 228 4.16 -9.47 -0.22
N ASP A 229 2.87 -9.57 -0.48
CA ASP A 229 1.89 -10.01 0.51
C ASP A 229 2.14 -11.47 0.96
N ARG A 230 2.60 -12.34 0.05
CA ARG A 230 3.02 -13.71 0.42
C ARG A 230 4.22 -13.74 1.37
N HIS A 231 5.08 -12.73 1.36
CA HIS A 231 6.19 -12.60 2.31
C HIS A 231 5.76 -11.94 3.63
N GLY A 232 4.54 -11.43 3.73
CA GLY A 232 4.02 -10.75 4.91
C GLY A 232 4.04 -11.62 6.18
N TRP A 233 3.85 -12.94 6.08
CA TRP A 233 3.90 -13.85 7.23
C TRP A 233 5.32 -14.00 7.82
N LEU A 234 6.38 -13.81 7.00
CA LEU A 234 7.77 -13.82 7.45
C LEU A 234 8.24 -12.45 7.97
N THR A 235 7.55 -11.39 7.57
CA THR A 235 7.96 -10.01 7.85
C THR A 235 6.80 -9.24 8.50
N PRO A 236 6.68 -9.24 9.83
CA PRO A 236 5.61 -8.53 10.53
C PRO A 236 5.49 -7.06 10.13
N ALA A 237 6.61 -6.42 9.75
CA ALA A 237 6.62 -5.04 9.25
C ALA A 237 5.90 -4.89 7.91
N LEU A 238 6.05 -5.84 6.97
CA LEU A 238 5.28 -5.84 5.71
C LEU A 238 3.81 -6.14 5.95
N ALA A 239 3.50 -7.10 6.81
CA ALA A 239 2.13 -7.46 7.14
C ALA A 239 1.36 -6.26 7.70
N ILE A 240 1.92 -5.56 8.71
CA ILE A 240 1.26 -4.38 9.29
C ILE A 240 1.18 -3.21 8.29
N SER A 241 2.19 -3.04 7.42
CA SER A 241 2.18 -2.02 6.38
C SER A 241 1.08 -2.27 5.35
N SER A 242 0.91 -3.53 4.91
CA SER A 242 -0.15 -3.93 3.98
C SER A 242 -1.53 -3.75 4.62
N ALA A 243 -1.73 -4.27 5.83
CA ALA A 243 -2.98 -4.13 6.58
C ALA A 243 -3.36 -2.66 6.81
N SER A 244 -2.40 -1.83 7.22
CA SER A 244 -2.64 -0.40 7.46
C SER A 244 -3.08 0.32 6.19
N ARG A 245 -2.44 0.06 5.04
CA ARG A 245 -2.81 0.66 3.75
C ARG A 245 -4.18 0.19 3.27
N SER A 246 -4.47 -1.10 3.43
CA SER A 246 -5.75 -1.68 3.01
C SER A 246 -6.91 -1.07 3.80
N VAL A 247 -6.77 -0.97 5.13
CA VAL A 247 -7.82 -0.38 5.99
C VAL A 247 -8.00 1.11 5.75
N SER A 248 -6.91 1.85 5.48
CA SER A 248 -7.00 3.29 5.19
C SER A 248 -7.37 3.63 3.74
N GLY A 249 -7.66 2.64 2.89
CA GLY A 249 -8.00 2.87 1.49
C GLY A 249 -6.87 3.47 0.65
N THR A 250 -5.61 3.34 1.11
CA THR A 250 -4.41 3.84 0.42
C THR A 250 -3.59 2.72 -0.23
N ASP A 251 -4.18 1.54 -0.37
CA ASP A 251 -3.59 0.40 -1.03
C ASP A 251 -3.64 0.52 -2.57
N LEU A 252 -2.86 -0.33 -3.24
CA LEU A 252 -2.76 -0.33 -4.70
C LEU A 252 -4.12 -0.58 -5.38
N ALA A 253 -4.94 -1.48 -4.82
CA ALA A 253 -6.22 -1.83 -5.42
C ALA A 253 -7.20 -0.66 -5.42
N THR A 254 -7.29 0.06 -4.31
CA THR A 254 -8.11 1.28 -4.17
C THR A 254 -7.64 2.39 -5.10
N HIS A 255 -6.31 2.62 -5.18
CA HIS A 255 -5.73 3.60 -6.09
C HIS A 255 -6.04 3.26 -7.57
N GLN A 256 -5.86 2.00 -7.98
CA GLN A 256 -6.15 1.57 -9.34
C GLN A 256 -7.65 1.62 -9.68
N ARG A 257 -8.53 1.42 -8.70
CA ARG A 257 -9.97 1.62 -8.86
C ARG A 257 -10.28 3.08 -9.13
N PHE A 258 -9.75 3.98 -8.30
CA PHE A 258 -9.92 5.41 -8.47
C PHE A 258 -9.47 5.89 -9.87
N LEU A 259 -8.30 5.44 -10.35
CA LEU A 259 -7.81 5.81 -11.67
C LEU A 259 -8.75 5.36 -12.80
N ARG A 260 -9.32 4.15 -12.70
CA ARG A 260 -10.28 3.65 -13.70
C ARG A 260 -11.59 4.42 -13.69
N GLU A 261 -12.12 4.72 -12.50
CA GLU A 261 -13.35 5.49 -12.35
C GLU A 261 -13.16 6.92 -12.88
N ALA A 262 -12.03 7.56 -12.56
CA ALA A 262 -11.68 8.89 -13.06
C ALA A 262 -11.57 8.92 -14.60
N GLU A 263 -10.93 7.88 -15.19
CA GLU A 263 -10.80 7.79 -16.65
C GLU A 263 -12.15 7.54 -17.34
N ALA A 264 -13.01 6.73 -16.74
CA ALA A 264 -14.37 6.50 -17.27
C ALA A 264 -15.18 7.81 -17.32
N VAL A 265 -15.12 8.61 -16.24
CA VAL A 265 -15.80 9.93 -16.19
C VAL A 265 -15.20 10.89 -17.22
N ARG A 266 -13.86 10.92 -17.35
CA ARG A 266 -13.19 11.75 -18.37
C ARG A 266 -13.66 11.38 -19.78
N PHE A 267 -13.67 10.09 -20.10
CA PHE A 267 -14.06 9.60 -21.40
C PHE A 267 -15.52 9.94 -21.72
N GLU A 268 -16.44 9.71 -20.79
CA GLU A 268 -17.87 10.03 -20.96
C GLU A 268 -18.07 11.53 -21.21
N PHE A 269 -17.37 12.39 -20.46
CA PHE A 269 -17.43 13.83 -20.62
C PHE A 269 -16.95 14.28 -22.00
N VAL A 270 -15.78 13.81 -22.44
CA VAL A 270 -15.20 14.16 -23.75
C VAL A 270 -16.09 13.66 -24.90
N GLN A 271 -16.61 12.42 -24.80
CA GLN A 271 -17.54 11.90 -25.79
C GLN A 271 -18.85 12.69 -25.85
N GLY A 272 -19.34 13.17 -24.72
CA GLY A 272 -20.49 14.07 -24.65
C GLY A 272 -20.24 15.38 -25.40
N LEU A 273 -19.05 15.98 -25.21
CA LEU A 273 -18.66 17.20 -25.95
C LEU A 273 -18.56 16.96 -27.47
N ASN A 274 -17.93 15.86 -27.89
CA ASN A 274 -17.76 15.52 -29.30
C ASN A 274 -19.10 15.25 -30.02
N LYS A 275 -20.13 14.81 -29.31
CA LYS A 275 -21.47 14.61 -29.84
C LYS A 275 -22.29 15.92 -29.91
N ALA A 276 -21.98 16.89 -29.05
CA ALA A 276 -22.69 18.16 -29.01
C ALA A 276 -22.24 19.16 -30.08
N HIS A 277 -21.08 18.92 -30.69
CA HIS A 277 -20.53 19.67 -31.82
C HIS A 277 -20.86 19.03 -33.15
#